data_398007e9542b0def6e244c51d88ab22c
#
_entry.id   398007e9542b0def6e244c51d88ab22c
#
_cell.length_a   1.000
_cell.length_b   1.000
_cell.length_c   1.000
_cell.angle_alpha   90.00
_cell.angle_beta   90.00
_cell.angle_gamma   90.00
#
_symmetry.space_group_name_H-M   'P 1'
#
loop_
_entity.id
_entity.type
_entity.pdbx_description
1 polymer ?
#
loop_
_entity_poly.entity_id
_entity_poly.type
_entity_poly.pdbx_seq_one_letter_code
_entity_poly.pdbx_strand_id
1 'polypeptide(L)'
;MITTKVARRIIVVLDAALKDLVFEKVQSLGACCYHYMEVSGQGLHAVTGNPYSGEGLLRMEIVTTQETGAKLLDWIHAAQFAQLSHFALFAFADNVEVDERDQSITKVR
;
A
#
# COMPACT_ATOMS: atom_id res chain seq x y z
N MET A 1 20.56 -19.04 -15.60
CA MET A 1 19.10 -18.83 -15.59
C MET A 1 18.67 -18.38 -14.20
N ILE A 2 17.87 -17.34 -14.11
CA ILE A 2 17.35 -16.86 -12.83
C ILE A 2 16.06 -17.60 -12.53
N THR A 3 15.96 -18.14 -11.33
CA THR A 3 14.71 -18.70 -10.84
C THR A 3 13.95 -17.61 -10.07
N THR A 4 12.68 -17.52 -10.32
CA THR A 4 11.84 -16.50 -9.71
C THR A 4 10.85 -17.11 -8.71
N LYS A 5 10.36 -16.28 -7.84
CA LYS A 5 9.24 -16.58 -6.94
C LYS A 5 8.18 -15.52 -7.09
N VAL A 6 6.94 -15.87 -6.76
CA VAL A 6 5.82 -14.93 -6.84
C VAL A 6 5.76 -14.09 -5.57
N ALA A 7 5.72 -12.79 -5.76
CA ALA A 7 5.50 -11.83 -4.69
C ALA A 7 4.21 -11.05 -4.96
N ARG A 8 3.73 -10.35 -3.96
CA ARG A 8 2.55 -9.50 -4.05
C ARG A 8 2.98 -8.06 -4.22
N ARG A 9 2.47 -7.39 -5.25
CA ARG A 9 2.66 -5.95 -5.41
C ARG A 9 1.35 -5.25 -5.05
N ILE A 10 1.46 -4.27 -4.15
CA ILE A 10 0.31 -3.51 -3.68
C ILE A 10 0.55 -2.05 -4.01
N ILE A 11 -0.43 -1.45 -4.66
CA ILE A 11 -0.44 -0.01 -4.94
C ILE A 11 -1.47 0.61 -4.02
N VAL A 12 -1.02 1.58 -3.25
CA VAL A 12 -1.90 2.34 -2.35
C VAL A 12 -1.88 3.79 -2.79
N VAL A 13 -3.03 4.34 -3.06
CA VAL A 13 -3.18 5.78 -3.29
C VAL A 13 -3.88 6.35 -2.07
N LEU A 14 -3.25 7.31 -1.43
CA LEU A 14 -3.70 7.79 -0.13
C LEU A 14 -3.57 9.30 -0.03
N ASP A 15 -4.47 9.87 0.77
CA ASP A 15 -4.34 11.27 1.18
C ASP A 15 -3.04 11.41 1.99
N ALA A 16 -2.27 12.46 1.72
CA ALA A 16 -1.01 12.69 2.41
C ALA A 16 -1.17 12.79 3.93
N ALA A 17 -2.36 13.16 4.41
CA ALA A 17 -2.66 13.19 5.84
C ALA A 17 -2.58 11.80 6.49
N LEU A 18 -2.72 10.72 5.71
CA LEU A 18 -2.66 9.34 6.20
C LEU A 18 -1.26 8.73 6.11
N LYS A 19 -0.28 9.50 5.66
CA LYS A 19 1.06 8.99 5.36
C LYS A 19 1.67 8.22 6.54
N ASP A 20 1.75 8.84 7.69
CA ASP A 20 2.43 8.24 8.84
C ASP A 20 1.69 6.99 9.32
N LEU A 21 0.37 7.03 9.32
CA LEU A 21 -0.46 5.89 9.74
C LEU A 21 -0.24 4.68 8.84
N VAL A 22 -0.29 4.89 7.53
CA VAL A 22 -0.13 3.80 6.56
C VAL A 22 1.29 3.26 6.57
N PHE A 23 2.30 4.15 6.61
CA PHE A 23 3.70 3.74 6.63
C PHE A 23 4.02 2.93 7.88
N GLU A 24 3.51 3.34 9.03
CA GLU A 24 3.70 2.61 10.28
C GLU A 24 3.11 1.20 10.18
N LYS A 25 1.92 1.08 9.59
CA LYS A 25 1.30 -0.22 9.41
C LYS A 25 2.10 -1.11 8.47
N VAL A 26 2.56 -0.57 7.36
CA VAL A 26 3.40 -1.30 6.40
C VAL A 26 4.64 -1.86 7.09
N GLN A 27 5.32 -1.03 7.86
CA GLN A 27 6.51 -1.44 8.58
C GLN A 27 6.20 -2.47 9.67
N SER A 28 5.10 -2.31 10.37
CA SER A 28 4.71 -3.23 11.45
C SER A 28 4.41 -4.63 10.94
N LEU A 29 3.97 -4.75 9.69
CA LEU A 29 3.71 -6.04 9.05
C LEU A 29 4.96 -6.66 8.44
N GLY A 30 6.10 -5.97 8.49
CA GLY A 30 7.37 -6.49 7.98
C GLY A 30 7.62 -6.22 6.51
N ALA A 31 6.77 -5.43 5.85
CA ALA A 31 7.01 -5.04 4.47
C ALA A 31 8.06 -3.94 4.44
N CYS A 32 9.18 -4.18 3.80
CA CYS A 32 10.31 -3.25 3.79
C CYS A 32 10.74 -2.80 2.39
N CYS A 33 10.15 -3.38 1.33
CA CYS A 33 10.46 -3.00 -0.03
C CYS A 33 9.31 -2.13 -0.57
N TYR A 34 9.42 -0.82 -0.34
CA TYR A 34 8.39 0.11 -0.79
C TYR A 34 8.99 1.47 -1.15
N HIS A 35 8.28 2.18 -1.98
CA HIS A 35 8.57 3.58 -2.30
C HIS A 35 7.26 4.34 -2.50
N TYR A 36 7.35 5.66 -2.56
CA TYR A 36 6.17 6.49 -2.78
C TYR A 36 6.52 7.73 -3.56
N MET A 37 5.49 8.35 -4.15
CA MET A 37 5.62 9.61 -4.88
C MET A 37 4.35 10.43 -4.72
N GLU A 38 4.47 11.73 -4.92
CA GLU A 38 3.32 12.62 -5.00
C GLU A 38 2.63 12.43 -6.34
N VAL A 39 1.30 12.43 -6.34
CA VAL A 39 0.50 12.29 -7.55
C VAL A 39 -0.68 13.25 -7.53
N SER A 40 -1.27 13.45 -8.70
CA SER A 40 -2.51 14.22 -8.86
C SER A 40 -3.55 13.32 -9.49
N GLY A 41 -4.82 13.48 -9.12
CA GLY A 41 -5.87 12.67 -9.70
C GLY A 41 -7.26 13.09 -9.23
N GLN A 42 -8.25 12.41 -9.77
CA GLN A 42 -9.66 12.62 -9.45
C GLN A 42 -10.33 11.30 -9.14
N GLY A 43 -11.43 11.35 -8.40
CA GLY A 43 -12.27 10.19 -8.14
C GLY A 43 -11.82 9.32 -6.98
N LEU A 44 -10.65 9.55 -6.42
CA LEU A 44 -10.11 8.70 -5.36
C LEU A 44 -10.87 8.82 -4.04
N HIS A 45 -11.59 9.92 -3.86
CA HIS A 45 -12.43 10.17 -2.70
C HIS A 45 -13.92 10.02 -3.00
N ALA A 46 -14.25 9.61 -4.21
CA ALA A 46 -15.64 9.52 -4.65
C ALA A 46 -16.47 8.54 -3.81
N VAL A 47 -15.84 7.51 -3.26
CA VAL A 47 -16.51 6.54 -2.41
C VAL A 47 -17.10 7.19 -1.17
N THR A 48 -16.39 8.16 -0.60
CA THR A 48 -16.82 8.88 0.59
C THR A 48 -17.61 10.15 0.29
N GLY A 49 -17.48 10.68 -0.91
CA GLY A 49 -18.07 11.97 -1.28
C GLY A 49 -17.38 13.17 -0.63
N ASN A 50 -16.26 12.97 0.03
CA ASN A 50 -15.54 14.04 0.73
C ASN A 50 -14.32 14.51 -0.06
N PRO A 51 -13.95 15.80 0.04
CA PRO A 51 -12.71 16.28 -0.56
C PRO A 51 -11.50 15.73 0.21
N TYR A 52 -10.32 15.83 -0.41
CA TYR A 52 -9.12 15.50 0.34
C TYR A 52 -8.86 16.55 1.42
N SER A 53 -7.90 16.22 2.29
CA SER A 53 -7.43 17.12 3.34
C SER A 53 -6.83 18.43 2.82
N GLY A 54 -6.38 18.46 1.56
CA GLY A 54 -5.65 19.57 0.98
C GLY A 54 -4.13 19.40 1.05
N GLU A 55 -3.64 18.35 1.70
CA GLU A 55 -2.20 18.06 1.79
C GLU A 55 -1.66 17.33 0.58
N GLY A 56 -2.54 16.89 -0.33
CA GLY A 56 -2.16 16.20 -1.55
C GLY A 56 -2.36 14.70 -1.47
N LEU A 57 -1.97 14.04 -2.55
CA LEU A 57 -2.08 12.60 -2.69
C LEU A 57 -0.71 11.97 -2.85
N LEU A 58 -0.56 10.77 -2.32
CA LEU A 58 0.63 9.94 -2.48
C LEU A 58 0.24 8.63 -3.15
N ARG A 59 1.15 8.11 -3.96
CA ARG A 59 1.07 6.75 -4.50
C ARG A 59 2.23 5.95 -3.91
N MET A 60 1.90 4.90 -3.20
CA MET A 60 2.88 4.01 -2.59
C MET A 60 2.85 2.67 -3.31
N GLU A 61 4.00 2.14 -3.64
CA GLU A 61 4.14 0.80 -4.20
C GLU A 61 4.92 -0.06 -3.23
N ILE A 62 4.38 -1.23 -2.95
CA ILE A 62 4.94 -2.17 -1.98
C ILE A 62 5.06 -3.52 -2.68
N VAL A 63 6.24 -4.15 -2.58
CA VAL A 63 6.43 -5.53 -3.01
C VAL A 63 6.77 -6.35 -1.79
N THR A 64 5.97 -7.36 -1.52
CA THR A 64 6.09 -8.15 -0.29
C THR A 64 5.63 -9.59 -0.54
N THR A 65 5.64 -10.41 0.51
CA THR A 65 5.16 -11.78 0.41
C THR A 65 3.64 -11.81 0.23
N GLN A 66 3.14 -12.94 -0.27
CA GLN A 66 1.70 -13.15 -0.43
C GLN A 66 0.97 -12.97 0.91
N GLU A 67 1.53 -13.52 1.97
CA GLU A 67 0.93 -13.46 3.30
C GLU A 67 0.87 -12.04 3.85
N THR A 68 1.98 -11.34 3.83
CA THR A 68 2.04 -9.95 4.31
C THR A 68 1.15 -9.05 3.47
N GLY A 69 1.15 -9.27 2.15
CA GLY A 69 0.29 -8.51 1.25
C GLY A 69 -1.18 -8.68 1.55
N ALA A 70 -1.62 -9.90 1.85
CA ALA A 70 -3.02 -10.16 2.20
C ALA A 70 -3.41 -9.42 3.48
N LYS A 71 -2.55 -9.45 4.49
CA LYS A 71 -2.80 -8.74 5.75
C LYS A 71 -2.91 -7.23 5.55
N LEU A 72 -2.05 -6.68 4.70
CA LEU A 72 -2.06 -5.25 4.42
C LEU A 72 -3.33 -4.84 3.68
N LEU A 73 -3.73 -5.59 2.66
CA LEU A 73 -4.96 -5.31 1.93
C LEU A 73 -6.19 -5.39 2.83
N ASP A 74 -6.27 -6.38 3.70
CA ASP A 74 -7.37 -6.51 4.64
C ASP A 74 -7.45 -5.30 5.57
N TRP A 75 -6.30 -4.85 6.06
CA TRP A 75 -6.26 -3.67 6.92
C TRP A 75 -6.71 -2.41 6.18
N ILE A 76 -6.24 -2.21 4.95
CA ILE A 76 -6.61 -1.04 4.15
C ILE A 76 -8.10 -1.04 3.85
N HIS A 77 -8.66 -2.18 3.46
CA HIS A 77 -10.09 -2.30 3.16
C HIS A 77 -10.95 -2.01 4.39
N ALA A 78 -10.55 -2.53 5.54
CA ALA A 78 -11.27 -2.25 6.78
C ALA A 78 -11.20 -0.77 7.15
N ALA A 79 -10.02 -0.16 7.03
CA ALA A 79 -9.82 1.25 7.35
C ALA A 79 -10.58 2.17 6.39
N GLN A 80 -10.65 1.80 5.10
CA GLN A 80 -11.31 2.59 4.07
C GLN A 80 -12.80 2.79 4.38
N PHE A 81 -13.46 1.80 4.96
CA PHE A 81 -14.88 1.85 5.25
C PHE A 81 -15.20 2.12 6.72
N ALA A 82 -14.20 2.40 7.53
CA ALA A 82 -14.35 2.67 8.95
C ALA A 82 -13.82 4.06 9.31
N GLN A 83 -12.72 4.09 10.06
CA GLN A 83 -12.20 5.33 10.63
C GLN A 83 -11.66 6.31 9.59
N LEU A 84 -11.18 5.81 8.46
CA LEU A 84 -10.51 6.62 7.44
C LEU A 84 -11.41 6.92 6.25
N SER A 85 -12.72 6.75 6.39
CA SER A 85 -13.67 6.94 5.29
C SER A 85 -13.74 8.37 4.75
N HIS A 86 -13.23 9.34 5.51
CA HIS A 86 -13.23 10.75 5.09
C HIS A 86 -12.03 11.14 4.24
N PHE A 87 -11.08 10.24 4.07
CA PHE A 87 -9.85 10.52 3.33
C PHE A 87 -9.76 9.63 2.10
N ALA A 88 -9.04 10.11 1.10
CA ALA A 88 -8.72 9.26 -0.05
C ALA A 88 -7.82 8.12 0.42
N LEU A 89 -8.29 6.89 0.22
CA LEU A 89 -7.54 5.69 0.53
C LEU A 89 -8.04 4.58 -0.39
N PHE A 90 -7.19 4.16 -1.30
CA PHE A 90 -7.54 3.16 -2.30
C PHE A 90 -6.34 2.24 -2.53
N ALA A 91 -6.60 0.95 -2.63
CA ALA A 91 -5.54 -0.02 -2.88
C ALA A 91 -5.98 -1.08 -3.86
N PHE A 92 -5.03 -1.53 -4.66
CA PHE A 92 -5.20 -2.69 -5.52
C PHE A 92 -3.88 -3.46 -5.57
N ALA A 93 -3.95 -4.71 -6.00
CA ALA A 93 -2.79 -5.57 -5.96
C ALA A 93 -2.76 -6.52 -7.15
N ASP A 94 -1.55 -6.95 -7.49
CA ASP A 94 -1.32 -8.02 -8.44
C ASP A 94 -0.13 -8.85 -7.98
N ASN A 95 0.16 -9.90 -8.70
CA ASN A 95 1.33 -10.72 -8.44
C ASN A 95 2.45 -10.31 -9.39
N VAL A 96 3.69 -10.34 -8.88
CA VAL A 96 4.89 -10.08 -9.66
C VAL A 96 5.90 -11.19 -9.39
N GLU A 97 6.82 -11.39 -10.32
CA GLU A 97 7.89 -12.33 -10.12
C GLU A 97 9.14 -11.57 -9.67
N VAL A 98 9.78 -12.07 -8.63
CA VAL A 98 11.05 -11.54 -8.15
C VAL A 98 12.07 -12.66 -8.12
N ASP A 99 13.37 -12.33 -8.08
CA ASP A 99 14.41 -13.34 -7.92
C ASP A 99 14.15 -14.11 -6.62
N GLU A 100 14.12 -15.44 -6.70
CA GLU A 100 13.82 -16.27 -5.52
C GLU A 100 14.79 -16.07 -4.37
N ARG A 101 16.00 -15.55 -4.66
CA ARG A 101 17.03 -15.28 -3.65
C ARG A 101 16.83 -13.94 -2.96
N ASP A 102 15.96 -13.08 -3.49
CA ASP A 102 15.75 -11.75 -2.93
C ASP A 102 14.96 -11.85 -1.64
N GLN A 103 15.56 -11.39 -0.56
CA GLN A 103 14.94 -11.37 0.76
C GLN A 103 14.53 -9.96 1.19
N SER A 104 14.69 -8.97 0.31
CA SER A 104 14.37 -7.58 0.65
C SER A 104 12.86 -7.33 0.75
N ILE A 105 12.04 -8.25 0.26
CA ILE A 105 10.58 -8.09 0.27
C ILE A 105 9.97 -8.29 1.65
N THR A 106 10.74 -8.83 2.60
CA THR A 106 10.30 -9.00 3.98
C THR A 106 11.47 -8.75 4.91
N LYS A 107 11.23 -7.97 5.96
CA LYS A 107 12.25 -7.72 6.95
C LYS A 107 12.42 -8.95 7.84
N VAL A 108 13.62 -9.47 7.89
CA VAL A 108 13.98 -10.58 8.76
C VAL A 108 14.33 -10.03 10.14
N ARG A 109 13.75 -10.63 11.14
CA ARG A 109 14.00 -10.24 12.53
C ARG A 109 14.71 -11.37 13.27
#